data_065895da601baad025cd48812ba11d7f
#
_entry.id   065895da601baad025cd48812ba11d7f
#
_cell.length_a   1.000
_cell.length_b   1.000
_cell.length_c   1.000
_cell.angle_alpha   90.00
_cell.angle_beta   90.00
_cell.angle_gamma   90.00
#
_symmetry.space_group_name_H-M   'P 1'
#
loop_
_entity.id
_entity.type
_entity.pdbx_description
1 polymer ?
#
loop_
_entity_poly.entity_id
_entity_poly.type
_entity_poly.pdbx_seq_one_letter_code
_entity_poly.pdbx_strand_id
1 'polypeptide(L)'
;MSSASDTTVPASQQSFLAFDYGLKRTGVAVGNRLMKSATPQGTIAAEGDARFAHIAKRIQEWQPDALVIGVPTHPDGGEHENTLRARKFGRQLRGRFGLPVYEVDE
;
A
#
# COMPACT_ATOMS: atom_id res chain seq x y z
N MET A 1 -17.22 -13.31 -9.91
CA MET A 1 -16.56 -12.73 -9.48
C MET A 1 -16.88 -12.19 -8.31
N SER A 2 -17.22 -12.03 -7.61
CA SER A 2 -17.48 -11.63 -6.52
C SER A 2 -16.60 -10.79 -5.98
N SER A 3 -15.70 -10.62 -6.48
CA SER A 3 -14.76 -9.80 -5.96
C SER A 3 -15.23 -8.47 -5.65
N ALA A 4 -16.36 -8.15 -6.04
CA ALA A 4 -16.85 -6.85 -5.73
C ALA A 4 -16.92 -6.62 -4.25
N SER A 5 -17.02 -7.69 -3.50
CA SER A 5 -17.15 -7.52 -2.09
C SER A 5 -15.86 -7.10 -1.45
N ASP A 6 -14.77 -7.46 -1.98
CA ASP A 6 -13.52 -7.21 -1.35
C ASP A 6 -12.78 -6.10 -1.95
N THR A 7 -13.27 -5.52 -2.97
CA THR A 7 -12.51 -4.51 -3.56
C THR A 7 -13.33 -3.32 -3.86
N THR A 8 -12.83 -2.20 -3.47
CA THR A 8 -13.37 -0.94 -3.89
C THR A 8 -12.56 -0.43 -5.07
N VAL A 9 -11.63 -1.22 -5.57
CA VAL A 9 -10.76 -0.81 -6.65
C VAL A 9 -11.47 -0.97 -7.99
N PRO A 10 -11.57 0.07 -8.80
CA PRO A 10 -12.23 -0.03 -10.10
C PRO A 10 -11.57 -1.04 -11.01
N ALA A 11 -12.37 -1.64 -11.88
CA ALA A 11 -11.86 -2.65 -12.80
C ALA A 11 -10.82 -2.09 -13.76
N SER A 12 -10.80 -0.77 -13.96
CA SER A 12 -9.80 -0.17 -14.83
C SER A 12 -8.42 -0.17 -14.21
N GLN A 13 -8.30 -0.39 -12.91
CA GLN A 13 -7.01 -0.37 -12.25
C GLN A 13 -6.50 -1.79 -12.14
N GLN A 14 -5.49 -2.10 -12.95
CA GLN A 14 -5.00 -3.45 -13.09
C GLN A 14 -3.74 -3.77 -12.31
N SER A 15 -2.87 -2.80 -12.09
CA SER A 15 -1.60 -3.05 -11.43
C SER A 15 -1.47 -2.25 -10.15
N PHE A 16 -0.85 -2.83 -9.15
CA PHE A 16 -0.76 -2.25 -7.83
C PHE A 16 0.62 -2.38 -7.23
N LEU A 17 1.04 -1.36 -6.47
CA LEU A 17 2.13 -1.53 -5.54
C LEU A 17 1.52 -1.55 -4.16
N ALA A 18 1.87 -2.56 -3.39
CA ALA A 18 1.37 -2.72 -2.04
C ALA A 18 2.49 -2.45 -1.04
N PHE A 19 2.14 -1.79 0.05
CA PHE A 19 3.10 -1.44 1.09
C PHE A 19 2.62 -1.95 2.44
N ASP A 20 3.56 -2.52 3.19
CA ASP A 20 3.32 -2.92 4.56
C ASP A 20 4.10 -1.95 5.43
N TYR A 21 3.42 -1.02 6.04
CA TYR A 21 4.08 0.08 6.75
C TYR A 21 4.67 -0.38 8.07
N GLY A 22 5.93 -0.08 8.28
CA GLY A 22 6.56 -0.18 9.58
C GLY A 22 7.28 1.11 9.89
N LEU A 23 7.60 1.35 11.14
CA LEU A 23 8.22 2.58 11.54
C LEU A 23 9.54 2.82 10.84
N LYS A 24 10.37 1.82 10.76
CA LYS A 24 11.70 1.95 10.17
C LYS A 24 11.84 1.27 8.83
N ARG A 25 10.88 0.45 8.45
CA ARG A 25 10.95 -0.31 7.22
C ARG A 25 9.57 -0.39 6.60
N THR A 26 9.53 -0.50 5.30
CA THR A 26 8.28 -0.67 4.57
C THR A 26 8.44 -1.82 3.60
N GLY A 27 7.64 -2.85 3.78
CA GLY A 27 7.63 -3.96 2.82
C GLY A 27 6.95 -3.54 1.54
N VAL A 28 7.42 -4.02 0.42
CA VAL A 28 6.88 -3.66 -0.90
C VAL A 28 6.55 -4.91 -1.67
N ALA A 29 5.41 -4.92 -2.33
CA ALA A 29 5.03 -6.02 -3.21
C ALA A 29 4.34 -5.45 -4.44
N VAL A 30 4.41 -6.17 -5.54
CA VAL A 30 3.70 -5.80 -6.76
C VAL A 30 2.64 -6.84 -7.04
N GLY A 31 1.54 -6.43 -7.61
CA GLY A 31 0.48 -7.36 -7.97
C GLY A 31 -0.38 -6.80 -9.08
N ASN A 32 -1.24 -7.65 -9.61
CA ASN A 32 -2.22 -7.20 -10.58
C ASN A 32 -3.48 -8.05 -10.45
N ARG A 33 -4.56 -7.61 -11.10
CA ARG A 33 -5.83 -8.29 -10.97
C ARG A 33 -5.85 -9.68 -11.56
N LEU A 34 -5.12 -9.88 -12.63
CA LEU A 34 -5.10 -11.17 -13.27
C LEU A 34 -4.45 -12.22 -12.39
N MET A 35 -3.34 -11.87 -11.77
CA MET A 35 -2.61 -12.83 -10.98
C MET A 35 -3.25 -13.10 -9.63
N LYS A 36 -3.98 -12.15 -9.11
CA LYS A 36 -4.62 -12.26 -7.80
C LYS A 36 -3.65 -12.58 -6.68
N SER A 37 -2.39 -12.24 -6.89
CA SER A 37 -1.38 -12.44 -5.86
C SER A 37 -0.39 -11.31 -5.93
N ALA A 38 0.37 -11.15 -4.88
CA ALA A 38 1.39 -10.11 -4.81
C ALA A 38 2.75 -10.77 -4.71
N THR A 39 3.70 -10.22 -5.46
CA THR A 39 5.07 -10.71 -5.45
C THR A 39 5.91 -9.75 -4.63
N PRO A 40 6.57 -10.22 -3.59
CA PRO A 40 7.41 -9.35 -2.77
C PRO A 40 8.53 -8.73 -3.58
N GLN A 41 8.78 -7.44 -3.32
CA GLN A 41 9.83 -6.70 -3.98
C GLN A 41 10.81 -6.10 -2.97
N GLY A 42 10.97 -6.77 -1.85
CA GLY A 42 11.95 -6.35 -0.85
C GLY A 42 11.38 -5.34 0.13
N THR A 43 12.28 -4.68 0.82
CA THR A 43 11.92 -3.78 1.90
C THR A 43 12.68 -2.48 1.73
N ILE A 44 12.00 -1.39 1.99
CA ILE A 44 12.63 -0.07 2.02
C ILE A 44 13.01 0.19 3.47
N ALA A 45 14.31 0.25 3.75
CA ALA A 45 14.80 0.49 5.09
C ALA A 45 15.15 1.96 5.22
N ALA A 46 14.15 2.81 5.27
CA ALA A 46 14.33 4.24 5.36
C ALA A 46 13.13 4.88 6.06
N GLU A 47 13.36 6.03 6.66
CA GLU A 47 12.32 6.76 7.36
C GLU A 47 12.17 8.15 6.76
N GLY A 48 11.06 8.80 7.06
CA GLY A 48 10.85 10.19 6.68
C GLY A 48 10.88 10.40 5.18
N ASP A 49 11.50 11.48 4.76
CA ASP A 49 11.55 11.84 3.35
C ASP A 49 12.32 10.81 2.51
N ALA A 50 13.33 10.17 3.09
CA ALA A 50 14.08 9.14 2.39
C ALA A 50 13.17 7.96 2.01
N ARG A 51 12.23 7.61 2.87
CA ARG A 51 11.27 6.57 2.57
C ARG A 51 10.49 6.92 1.30
N PHE A 52 9.99 8.15 1.23
CA PHE A 52 9.20 8.56 0.07
C PHE A 52 10.03 8.66 -1.21
N ALA A 53 11.31 8.99 -1.07
CA ALA A 53 12.20 9.00 -2.24
C ALA A 53 12.36 7.60 -2.82
N HIS A 54 12.49 6.59 -1.96
CA HIS A 54 12.58 5.20 -2.41
C HIS A 54 11.25 4.73 -3.01
N ILE A 55 10.14 5.14 -2.41
CA ILE A 55 8.82 4.79 -2.93
C ILE A 55 8.62 5.40 -4.32
N ALA A 56 9.06 6.65 -4.50
CA ALA A 56 8.96 7.30 -5.81
C ALA A 56 9.68 6.50 -6.89
N LYS A 57 10.84 5.94 -6.56
CA LYS A 57 11.58 5.11 -7.50
C LYS A 57 10.81 3.85 -7.87
N ARG A 58 10.15 3.23 -6.89
CA ARG A 58 9.36 2.03 -7.14
C ARG A 58 8.15 2.35 -8.02
N ILE A 59 7.50 3.48 -7.78
CA ILE A 59 6.38 3.91 -8.59
C ILE A 59 6.84 4.17 -10.03
N GLN A 60 7.98 4.80 -10.19
CA GLN A 60 8.51 5.06 -11.52
C GLN A 60 8.87 3.77 -12.24
N GLU A 61 9.43 2.81 -11.52
CA GLU A 61 9.83 1.55 -12.09
C GLU A 61 8.62 0.69 -12.51
N TRP A 62 7.62 0.60 -11.68
CA TRP A 62 6.50 -0.28 -11.92
C TRP A 62 5.28 0.39 -12.54
N GLN A 63 5.18 1.69 -12.43
CA GLN A 63 4.06 2.49 -12.96
C GLN A 63 2.71 1.87 -12.63
N PRO A 64 2.41 1.71 -11.32
CA PRO A 64 1.16 1.08 -10.93
C PRO A 64 -0.03 2.00 -11.19
N ASP A 65 -1.21 1.40 -11.35
CA ASP A 65 -2.42 2.17 -11.47
C ASP A 65 -2.89 2.68 -10.11
N ALA A 66 -2.55 1.96 -9.07
CA ALA A 66 -2.97 2.32 -7.71
C ALA A 66 -1.99 1.78 -6.70
N LEU A 67 -2.08 2.33 -5.49
CA LEU A 67 -1.28 1.88 -4.35
C LEU A 67 -2.20 1.23 -3.33
N VAL A 68 -1.69 0.25 -2.62
CA VAL A 68 -2.44 -0.45 -1.59
C VAL A 68 -1.60 -0.44 -0.32
N ILE A 69 -2.21 -0.17 0.82
CA ILE A 69 -1.51 -0.27 2.08
C ILE A 69 -2.22 -1.27 2.98
N GLY A 70 -1.42 -2.06 3.69
CA GLY A 70 -1.95 -2.94 4.71
C GLY A 70 -2.13 -2.13 5.99
N VAL A 71 -3.31 -2.23 6.57
CA VAL A 71 -3.62 -1.53 7.81
C VAL A 71 -3.87 -2.59 8.86
N PRO A 72 -3.04 -2.67 9.90
CA PRO A 72 -3.27 -3.68 10.91
C PRO A 72 -4.54 -3.39 11.70
N THR A 73 -5.31 -4.43 11.96
CA THR A 73 -6.48 -4.33 12.79
C THR A 73 -6.29 -5.27 13.97
N HIS A 74 -6.93 -4.96 15.06
CA HIS A 74 -6.73 -5.72 16.27
C HIS A 74 -8.05 -6.28 16.76
N PRO A 75 -8.06 -7.56 17.17
CA PRO A 75 -9.31 -8.21 17.58
C PRO A 75 -9.98 -7.56 18.76
N ASP A 76 -9.24 -6.86 19.60
CA ASP A 76 -9.82 -6.22 20.76
C ASP A 76 -10.58 -4.95 20.39
N GLY A 77 -10.63 -4.62 19.12
CA GLY A 77 -11.40 -3.48 18.67
C GLY A 77 -10.75 -2.15 18.87
N GLY A 78 -9.58 -2.12 19.46
CA GLY A 78 -8.90 -0.85 19.66
C GLY A 78 -8.13 -0.41 18.45
N GLU A 79 -8.00 0.89 18.27
CA GLU A 79 -7.11 1.39 17.27
C GLU A 79 -5.80 1.59 17.95
N HIS A 80 -4.78 1.02 17.41
CA HIS A 80 -3.45 1.13 17.95
C HIS A 80 -2.64 2.14 17.14
N GLU A 81 -1.56 2.57 17.72
CA GLU A 81 -0.71 3.58 17.11
C GLU A 81 -0.27 3.18 15.70
N ASN A 82 0.01 1.91 15.50
CA ASN A 82 0.43 1.45 14.17
C ASN A 82 -0.68 1.59 13.14
N THR A 83 -1.94 1.38 13.54
CA THR A 83 -3.07 1.57 12.64
C THR A 83 -3.16 3.03 12.20
N LEU A 84 -3.03 3.94 13.14
CA LEU A 84 -3.10 5.36 12.85
C LEU A 84 -1.94 5.81 11.96
N ARG A 85 -0.75 5.27 12.21
CA ARG A 85 0.41 5.58 11.40
C ARG A 85 0.28 5.07 9.98
N ALA A 86 -0.26 3.85 9.82
CA ALA A 86 -0.46 3.29 8.49
C ALA A 86 -1.46 4.12 7.70
N ARG A 87 -2.53 4.57 8.33
CA ARG A 87 -3.51 5.42 7.65
C ARG A 87 -2.95 6.77 7.28
N LYS A 88 -2.15 7.36 8.16
CA LYS A 88 -1.49 8.62 7.86
C LYS A 88 -0.54 8.44 6.66
N PHE A 89 0.19 7.34 6.65
CA PHE A 89 1.09 7.01 5.56
C PHE A 89 0.31 6.92 4.24
N GLY A 90 -0.86 6.28 4.25
CA GLY A 90 -1.70 6.22 3.06
C GLY A 90 -2.13 7.58 2.56
N ARG A 91 -2.50 8.49 3.46
CA ARG A 91 -2.86 9.85 3.08
C ARG A 91 -1.66 10.59 2.49
N GLN A 92 -0.48 10.37 3.05
CA GLN A 92 0.74 10.99 2.52
C GLN A 92 1.08 10.47 1.13
N LEU A 93 0.89 9.17 0.89
CA LEU A 93 1.13 8.60 -0.43
C LEU A 93 0.19 9.22 -1.45
N ARG A 94 -1.08 9.36 -1.11
CA ARG A 94 -2.04 9.95 -2.02
C ARG A 94 -1.67 11.40 -2.33
N GLY A 95 -1.31 12.16 -1.33
CA GLY A 95 -0.97 13.55 -1.53
C GLY A 95 0.32 13.77 -2.29
N ARG A 96 1.31 12.90 -2.07
CA ARG A 96 2.59 13.08 -2.74
C ARG A 96 2.61 12.57 -4.17
N PHE A 97 1.91 11.47 -4.44
CA PHE A 97 2.04 10.83 -5.74
C PHE A 97 0.80 10.94 -6.62
N GLY A 98 -0.30 11.41 -6.07
CA GLY A 98 -1.50 11.62 -6.86
C GLY A 98 -2.15 10.35 -7.38
N LEU A 99 -1.82 9.19 -6.79
CA LEU A 99 -2.40 7.93 -7.19
C LEU A 99 -3.47 7.52 -6.19
N PRO A 100 -4.47 6.75 -6.62
CA PRO A 100 -5.43 6.20 -5.66
C PRO A 100 -4.71 5.31 -4.66
N VAL A 101 -5.13 5.37 -3.42
CA VAL A 101 -4.56 4.56 -2.35
C VAL A 101 -5.70 3.84 -1.65
N TYR A 102 -5.60 2.53 -1.57
CA TYR A 102 -6.62 1.69 -0.96
C TYR A 102 -6.06 1.00 0.28
N GLU A 103 -6.88 0.87 1.30
CA GLU A 103 -6.48 0.19 2.53
C GLU A 103 -7.03 -1.22 2.52
N VAL A 104 -6.23 -2.17 2.99
CA VAL A 104 -6.69 -3.54 3.20
C VAL A 104 -6.37 -3.93 4.61
N ASP A 105 -7.23 -4.76 5.21
CA ASP A 105 -7.01 -5.24 6.57
C ASP A 105 -5.97 -6.33 6.55
N GLU A 106 -5.17 -6.35 7.57
CA GLU A 106 -4.19 -7.41 7.73
C GLU A 106 -4.43 -8.24 8.96
#